data_7b9d49f28f7053bfb56ee8b1a2f2ee0c
#
_entry.id   7b9d49f28f7053bfb56ee8b1a2f2ee0c
#
_cell.length_a   1.000
_cell.length_b   1.000
_cell.length_c   1.000
_cell.angle_alpha   90.00
_cell.angle_beta   90.00
_cell.angle_gamma   90.00
#
_symmetry.space_group_name_H-M   'P 1'
#
loop_
_entity.id
_entity.type
_entity.pdbx_description
1 polymer ?
#
loop_
_entity_poly.entity_id
_entity_poly.type
_entity_poly.pdbx_seq_one_letter_code
_entity_poly.pdbx_strand_id
1 'polypeptide(L)'
;MGVEGYISPPVSDKGDEGGCILRQPPFLEEARMRLRRKPWIDEAIREYDSFVYLQPKEELKGRWREVFDNPTAPLWVELGTGKGNFISRLADIHREVNFIGIEVQLGVLYYAAKKCAAAELTNVRLLRFDAAFLETLFAPGEVDRFFINFCDPWPKKRHAKRRLTYRGFLDRYARLLAADGEIHFKSDNAGLFDFTLEEFNARHWPLSEVTYDLHGSDILNEAMTEYEAKFSGLGQPIFHCVAAKPAKDVYDEQQEG
;
A
#
# COMPACT_ATOMS: atom_id res chain seq x y z
N MET A 1 50.98 17.38 8.98
CA MET A 1 49.98 18.37 9.39
C MET A 1 48.67 17.63 9.56
N GLY A 2 48.21 17.68 10.77
CA GLY A 2 47.29 16.76 11.41
C GLY A 2 45.85 16.76 10.91
N VAL A 3 45.24 15.61 11.04
CA VAL A 3 43.77 15.40 10.97
C VAL A 3 43.27 15.19 12.39
N GLU A 4 42.54 16.16 12.88
CA GLU A 4 41.87 16.07 14.19
C GLU A 4 40.61 15.19 14.08
N GLY A 5 40.56 14.15 14.94
CA GLY A 5 39.41 13.27 15.08
C GLY A 5 38.34 13.91 15.95
N TYR A 6 37.10 13.80 15.50
CA TYR A 6 35.89 14.18 16.25
C TYR A 6 35.41 13.01 17.09
N ILE A 7 35.45 13.18 18.43
CA ILE A 7 35.01 12.20 19.43
C ILE A 7 33.56 12.57 19.84
N SER A 8 32.65 11.62 19.74
CA SER A 8 31.27 11.75 20.23
C SER A 8 31.19 11.51 21.73
N PRO A 9 30.35 12.24 22.49
CA PRO A 9 30.16 12.05 23.92
C PRO A 9 29.25 10.84 24.25
N PRO A 10 29.34 10.28 25.47
CA PRO A 10 28.63 9.06 25.88
C PRO A 10 27.17 9.31 26.22
N VAL A 11 26.35 8.29 25.90
CA VAL A 11 24.91 8.22 26.23
C VAL A 11 24.76 7.84 27.70
N SER A 12 24.10 8.67 28.50
CA SER A 12 23.67 8.34 29.87
C SER A 12 22.30 7.67 29.85
N ASP A 13 22.28 6.47 30.40
CA ASP A 13 21.09 5.67 30.73
C ASP A 13 20.38 6.29 31.95
N LYS A 14 19.09 6.65 31.80
CA LYS A 14 18.17 6.82 32.94
C LYS A 14 16.81 6.27 32.53
N GLY A 15 16.45 5.16 33.17
CA GLY A 15 15.12 4.58 33.10
C GLY A 15 14.05 5.52 33.66
N ASP A 16 12.87 5.46 33.06
CA ASP A 16 11.65 5.92 33.72
C ASP A 16 10.48 5.02 33.27
N GLU A 17 9.83 4.40 34.25
CA GLU A 17 8.63 3.59 34.12
C GLU A 17 7.41 4.51 34.08
N GLY A 18 6.54 4.36 33.09
CA GLY A 18 5.25 5.06 33.16
C GLY A 18 4.45 5.09 31.87
N GLY A 19 3.40 4.26 31.78
CA GLY A 19 2.19 4.57 31.02
C GLY A 19 2.27 4.38 29.51
N CYS A 20 1.71 3.27 29.01
CA CYS A 20 1.47 3.00 27.59
C CYS A 20 0.45 4.01 27.02
N ILE A 21 0.91 5.18 26.62
CA ILE A 21 0.20 6.06 25.68
C ILE A 21 0.74 5.68 24.31
N LEU A 22 -0.11 5.15 23.43
CA LEU A 22 0.19 4.88 22.03
C LEU A 22 0.65 6.19 21.35
N ARG A 23 1.92 6.50 21.47
CA ARG A 23 2.55 7.59 20.71
C ARG A 23 2.69 7.10 19.27
N GLN A 24 2.03 7.79 18.35
CA GLN A 24 2.32 7.67 16.93
C GLN A 24 3.84 7.81 16.71
N PRO A 25 4.48 6.88 15.97
CA PRO A 25 5.92 6.94 15.78
C PRO A 25 6.34 8.21 15.02
N PRO A 26 7.47 8.84 15.38
CA PRO A 26 7.95 10.12 14.82
C PRO A 26 8.43 10.05 13.35
N PHE A 27 8.18 8.93 12.64
CA PHE A 27 8.71 8.67 11.29
C PHE A 27 7.95 9.32 10.14
N LEU A 28 6.82 9.99 10.39
CA LEU A 28 6.02 10.65 9.34
C LEU A 28 6.61 12.00 8.89
N GLU A 29 7.62 12.55 9.57
CA GLU A 29 8.14 13.88 9.24
C GLU A 29 9.26 13.92 8.20
N GLU A 30 10.09 12.89 8.05
CA GLU A 30 11.30 12.96 7.21
C GLU A 30 11.16 12.50 5.75
N ALA A 31 10.08 11.80 5.38
CA ALA A 31 9.85 11.33 4.01
C ALA A 31 8.82 12.18 3.23
N ARG A 32 8.38 13.30 3.79
CA ARG A 32 7.46 14.20 3.11
C ARG A 32 8.21 15.03 2.08
N MET A 33 8.08 14.68 0.80
CA MET A 33 8.01 15.69 -0.23
C MET A 33 6.83 16.60 0.18
N ARG A 34 7.15 17.80 0.73
CA ARG A 34 6.16 18.74 1.28
C ARG A 34 5.22 19.19 0.16
N LEU A 35 4.21 18.38 -0.14
CA LEU A 35 3.04 18.91 -0.83
C LEU A 35 2.50 20.04 0.05
N ARG A 36 2.53 21.26 -0.50
CA ARG A 36 2.09 22.45 0.20
C ARG A 36 0.67 22.18 0.70
N ARG A 37 0.49 22.14 2.04
CA ARG A 37 -0.82 21.92 2.67
C ARG A 37 -1.80 22.95 2.10
N LYS A 38 -2.94 22.48 1.62
CA LYS A 38 -4.04 23.30 1.14
C LYS A 38 -5.14 23.25 2.20
N PRO A 39 -5.26 24.27 3.10
CA PRO A 39 -6.17 24.19 4.25
C PRO A 39 -7.64 23.95 3.87
N TRP A 40 -8.07 24.42 2.70
CA TRP A 40 -9.42 24.24 2.21
C TRP A 40 -9.80 22.77 1.97
N ILE A 41 -8.81 21.87 1.79
CA ILE A 41 -9.06 20.42 1.60
C ILE A 41 -9.58 19.79 2.89
N ASP A 42 -9.18 20.31 4.06
CA ASP A 42 -9.62 19.78 5.36
C ASP A 42 -11.16 19.90 5.52
N GLU A 43 -11.78 20.87 4.85
CA GLU A 43 -13.23 21.08 4.80
C GLU A 43 -13.86 20.37 3.61
N ALA A 44 -13.31 20.56 2.42
CA ALA A 44 -13.87 20.02 1.19
C ALA A 44 -13.94 18.48 1.15
N ILE A 45 -13.03 17.77 1.84
CA ILE A 45 -13.05 16.29 1.88
C ILE A 45 -14.29 15.74 2.60
N ARG A 46 -14.94 16.56 3.47
CA ARG A 46 -16.13 16.16 4.22
C ARG A 46 -17.35 15.97 3.33
N GLU A 47 -17.36 16.55 2.14
CA GLU A 47 -18.39 16.28 1.13
C GLU A 47 -18.46 14.80 0.74
N TYR A 48 -17.40 14.03 1.05
CA TYR A 48 -17.23 12.60 0.73
C TYR A 48 -17.29 11.69 1.94
N ASP A 49 -17.73 12.17 3.11
CA ASP A 49 -17.74 11.41 4.39
C ASP A 49 -18.55 10.10 4.30
N SER A 50 -19.45 9.97 3.32
CA SER A 50 -20.23 8.75 3.08
C SER A 50 -19.37 7.54 2.66
N PHE A 51 -18.19 7.78 2.03
CA PHE A 51 -17.30 6.73 1.56
C PHE A 51 -15.81 7.01 1.83
N VAL A 52 -15.46 8.15 2.45
CA VAL A 52 -14.09 8.51 2.83
C VAL A 52 -13.95 8.49 4.35
N TYR A 53 -13.04 7.67 4.85
CA TYR A 53 -12.76 7.53 6.29
C TYR A 53 -11.42 8.18 6.64
N LEU A 54 -11.49 9.28 7.38
CA LEU A 54 -10.29 10.05 7.79
C LEU A 54 -9.65 9.53 9.07
N GLN A 55 -10.38 8.71 9.82
CA GLN A 55 -9.93 8.06 11.05
C GLN A 55 -9.98 6.53 10.87
N PRO A 56 -9.12 5.79 11.57
CA PRO A 56 -9.19 4.34 11.60
C PRO A 56 -10.60 3.86 11.96
N LYS A 57 -11.03 2.79 11.30
CA LYS A 57 -12.30 2.12 11.52
C LYS A 57 -12.05 0.71 12.04
N GLU A 58 -11.40 0.63 13.22
CA GLU A 58 -11.01 -0.65 13.84
C GLU A 58 -12.23 -1.54 14.12
N GLU A 59 -13.40 -0.94 14.35
CA GLU A 59 -14.67 -1.63 14.51
C GLU A 59 -15.14 -2.38 13.25
N LEU A 60 -14.61 -2.02 12.08
CA LEU A 60 -14.90 -2.68 10.80
C LEU A 60 -13.94 -3.85 10.50
N LYS A 61 -12.96 -4.09 11.34
CA LYS A 61 -12.02 -5.21 11.18
C LYS A 61 -12.77 -6.55 11.12
N GLY A 62 -12.61 -7.28 10.02
CA GLY A 62 -13.34 -8.52 9.72
C GLY A 62 -14.76 -8.29 9.17
N ARG A 63 -15.15 -7.03 8.97
CA ARG A 63 -16.51 -6.64 8.57
C ARG A 63 -16.53 -5.57 7.46
N TRP A 64 -15.41 -5.35 6.78
CA TRP A 64 -15.32 -4.33 5.73
C TRP A 64 -16.31 -4.52 4.60
N ARG A 65 -16.67 -5.76 4.28
CA ARG A 65 -17.66 -6.03 3.23
C ARG A 65 -19.05 -5.52 3.57
N GLU A 66 -19.40 -5.36 4.87
CA GLU A 66 -20.73 -4.90 5.32
C GLU A 66 -21.01 -3.42 5.00
N VAL A 67 -19.97 -2.61 4.70
CA VAL A 67 -20.17 -1.19 4.34
C VAL A 67 -20.44 -0.98 2.85
N PHE A 68 -20.52 -2.06 2.07
CA PHE A 68 -20.81 -2.04 0.65
C PHE A 68 -22.19 -2.62 0.33
N ASP A 69 -22.73 -2.27 -0.83
CA ASP A 69 -24.04 -2.76 -1.29
C ASP A 69 -24.03 -4.27 -1.54
N ASN A 70 -22.87 -4.84 -1.92
CA ASN A 70 -22.67 -6.27 -2.07
C ASN A 70 -21.66 -6.82 -1.04
N PRO A 71 -22.12 -7.28 0.13
CA PRO A 71 -21.23 -7.78 1.18
C PRO A 71 -20.60 -9.15 0.89
N THR A 72 -20.99 -9.83 -0.19
CA THR A 72 -20.42 -11.11 -0.63
C THR A 72 -19.35 -10.96 -1.71
N ALA A 73 -19.20 -9.76 -2.27
CA ALA A 73 -18.21 -9.47 -3.30
C ALA A 73 -16.76 -9.60 -2.77
N PRO A 74 -15.81 -9.95 -3.64
CA PRO A 74 -14.38 -9.89 -3.29
C PRO A 74 -13.99 -8.50 -2.81
N LEU A 75 -13.00 -8.44 -1.90
CA LEU A 75 -12.44 -7.20 -1.37
C LEU A 75 -11.02 -6.98 -1.89
N TRP A 76 -10.84 -5.97 -2.73
CA TRP A 76 -9.57 -5.57 -3.30
C TRP A 76 -9.06 -4.28 -2.67
N VAL A 77 -7.78 -4.22 -2.34
CA VAL A 77 -7.19 -3.10 -1.60
C VAL A 77 -6.00 -2.52 -2.36
N GLU A 78 -6.02 -1.22 -2.66
CA GLU A 78 -4.86 -0.49 -3.20
C GLU A 78 -4.11 0.24 -2.09
N LEU A 79 -2.80 0.00 -2.00
CA LEU A 79 -1.89 0.65 -1.06
C LEU A 79 -1.15 1.81 -1.74
N GLY A 80 -1.38 3.02 -1.26
CA GLY A 80 -0.86 4.24 -1.88
C GLY A 80 -1.70 4.67 -3.08
N THR A 81 -3.01 4.77 -2.89
CA THR A 81 -3.98 5.04 -3.98
C THR A 81 -3.73 6.35 -4.74
N GLY A 82 -2.92 7.25 -4.17
CA GLY A 82 -2.57 8.50 -4.82
C GLY A 82 -3.79 9.35 -5.14
N LYS A 83 -3.85 9.89 -6.35
CA LYS A 83 -4.99 10.69 -6.84
C LYS A 83 -6.14 9.84 -7.41
N GLY A 84 -6.05 8.52 -7.32
CA GLY A 84 -7.15 7.59 -7.54
C GLY A 84 -7.45 7.18 -8.97
N ASN A 85 -6.58 7.44 -9.97
CA ASN A 85 -6.86 7.00 -11.34
C ASN A 85 -6.98 5.50 -11.45
N PHE A 86 -6.06 4.77 -10.82
CA PHE A 86 -6.05 3.31 -10.89
C PHE A 86 -7.32 2.73 -10.23
N ILE A 87 -7.56 3.05 -8.95
CA ILE A 87 -8.69 2.49 -8.23
C ILE A 87 -10.04 2.91 -8.84
N SER A 88 -10.19 4.16 -9.27
CA SER A 88 -11.46 4.61 -9.87
C SER A 88 -11.73 3.91 -11.20
N ARG A 89 -10.70 3.71 -12.04
CA ARG A 89 -10.84 3.00 -13.31
C ARG A 89 -11.12 1.52 -13.10
N LEU A 90 -10.38 0.87 -12.18
CA LEU A 90 -10.55 -0.55 -11.91
C LEU A 90 -11.92 -0.84 -11.29
N ALA A 91 -12.37 0.00 -10.36
CA ALA A 91 -13.70 -0.11 -9.75
C ALA A 91 -14.86 0.17 -10.73
N ASP A 92 -14.62 0.99 -11.75
CA ASP A 92 -15.60 1.22 -12.80
C ASP A 92 -15.75 0.00 -13.74
N ILE A 93 -14.65 -0.70 -14.01
CA ILE A 93 -14.64 -1.94 -14.80
C ILE A 93 -15.26 -3.11 -14.01
N HIS A 94 -14.93 -3.23 -12.73
CA HIS A 94 -15.33 -4.34 -11.86
C HIS A 94 -16.35 -3.90 -10.82
N ARG A 95 -17.56 -3.57 -11.25
CA ARG A 95 -18.66 -3.12 -10.36
C ARG A 95 -19.12 -4.19 -9.38
N GLU A 96 -18.81 -5.47 -9.66
CA GLU A 96 -19.08 -6.63 -8.82
C GLU A 96 -18.05 -6.83 -7.69
N VAL A 97 -17.00 -6.02 -7.62
CA VAL A 97 -15.92 -6.09 -6.62
C VAL A 97 -15.98 -4.89 -5.69
N ASN A 98 -15.68 -5.09 -4.41
CA ASN A 98 -15.52 -4.04 -3.42
C ASN A 98 -14.08 -3.55 -3.36
N PHE A 99 -13.87 -2.25 -3.36
CA PHE A 99 -12.53 -1.63 -3.37
C PHE A 99 -12.28 -0.80 -2.13
N ILE A 100 -11.09 -0.93 -1.55
CA ILE A 100 -10.57 -0.01 -0.53
C ILE A 100 -9.28 0.63 -1.03
N GLY A 101 -9.26 1.96 -1.12
CA GLY A 101 -8.05 2.74 -1.42
C GLY A 101 -7.45 3.33 -0.15
N ILE A 102 -6.17 3.07 0.10
CA ILE A 102 -5.44 3.58 1.28
C ILE A 102 -4.41 4.62 0.85
N GLU A 103 -4.45 5.81 1.48
CA GLU A 103 -3.52 6.90 1.21
C GLU A 103 -3.27 7.70 2.50
N VAL A 104 -2.00 8.00 2.81
CA VAL A 104 -1.64 8.77 4.02
C VAL A 104 -1.83 10.27 3.85
N GLN A 105 -1.71 10.77 2.63
CA GLN A 105 -1.74 12.19 2.33
C GLN A 105 -3.15 12.68 2.02
N LEU A 106 -3.77 13.41 2.96
CA LEU A 106 -5.11 13.95 2.80
C LEU A 106 -5.29 14.75 1.50
N GLY A 107 -4.29 15.59 1.15
CA GLY A 107 -4.34 16.40 -0.05
C GLY A 107 -4.36 15.61 -1.36
N VAL A 108 -3.90 14.37 -1.33
CA VAL A 108 -3.90 13.46 -2.48
C VAL A 108 -5.18 12.63 -2.48
N LEU A 109 -5.58 12.12 -1.31
CA LEU A 109 -6.83 11.37 -1.10
C LEU A 109 -8.08 12.14 -1.54
N TYR A 110 -8.10 13.47 -1.33
CA TYR A 110 -9.18 14.34 -1.80
C TYR A 110 -9.43 14.22 -3.31
N TYR A 111 -8.35 14.15 -4.11
CA TYR A 111 -8.51 14.01 -5.57
C TYR A 111 -9.01 12.62 -5.95
N ALA A 112 -8.63 11.58 -5.20
CA ALA A 112 -9.19 10.24 -5.38
C ALA A 112 -10.69 10.23 -5.07
N ALA A 113 -11.11 10.84 -3.95
CA ALA A 113 -12.52 10.97 -3.58
C ALA A 113 -13.33 11.69 -4.66
N LYS A 114 -12.81 12.82 -5.16
CA LYS A 114 -13.48 13.57 -6.23
C LYS A 114 -13.66 12.74 -7.50
N LYS A 115 -12.68 11.90 -7.87
CA LYS A 115 -12.81 11.03 -9.07
C LYS A 115 -13.82 9.92 -8.85
N CYS A 116 -13.77 9.25 -7.71
CA CYS A 116 -14.74 8.20 -7.39
C CYS A 116 -16.18 8.74 -7.35
N ALA A 117 -16.38 9.92 -6.78
CA ALA A 117 -17.69 10.58 -6.77
C ALA A 117 -18.15 10.96 -8.18
N ALA A 118 -17.26 11.52 -9.01
CA ALA A 118 -17.58 11.90 -10.39
C ALA A 118 -17.92 10.70 -11.30
N ALA A 119 -17.40 9.52 -10.98
CA ALA A 119 -17.69 8.26 -11.65
C ALA A 119 -18.86 7.48 -10.99
N GLU A 120 -19.52 8.08 -9.98
CA GLU A 120 -20.65 7.48 -9.25
C GLU A 120 -20.36 6.06 -8.75
N LEU A 121 -19.16 5.86 -8.16
CA LEU A 121 -18.71 4.57 -7.67
C LEU A 121 -19.27 4.28 -6.28
N THR A 122 -20.17 3.31 -6.16
CA THR A 122 -20.72 2.85 -4.87
C THR A 122 -19.88 1.74 -4.24
N ASN A 123 -19.04 1.09 -5.04
CA ASN A 123 -18.17 -0.03 -4.67
C ASN A 123 -16.76 0.38 -4.23
N VAL A 124 -16.54 1.66 -3.86
CA VAL A 124 -15.24 2.17 -3.38
C VAL A 124 -15.39 2.76 -1.98
N ARG A 125 -14.40 2.47 -1.12
CA ARG A 125 -14.16 3.20 0.14
C ARG A 125 -12.73 3.69 0.16
N LEU A 126 -12.51 4.91 0.64
CA LEU A 126 -11.19 5.53 0.70
C LEU A 126 -10.81 5.77 2.17
N LEU A 127 -9.59 5.38 2.54
CA LEU A 127 -9.09 5.49 3.90
C LEU A 127 -7.84 6.35 3.95
N ARG A 128 -7.86 7.34 4.84
CA ARG A 128 -6.61 8.01 5.22
C ARG A 128 -5.90 7.17 6.27
N PHE A 129 -4.96 6.32 5.82
CA PHE A 129 -4.31 5.36 6.72
C PHE A 129 -2.88 5.03 6.26
N ASP A 130 -2.05 4.55 7.20
CA ASP A 130 -0.69 4.10 6.93
C ASP A 130 -0.67 2.56 6.78
N ALA A 131 -0.18 2.06 5.64
CA ALA A 131 -0.05 0.64 5.35
C ALA A 131 0.83 -0.12 6.37
N ALA A 132 1.63 0.57 7.18
CA ALA A 132 2.37 -0.06 8.25
C ALA A 132 1.47 -0.69 9.34
N PHE A 133 0.19 -0.31 9.42
CA PHE A 133 -0.75 -0.74 10.46
C PHE A 133 -1.96 -1.51 9.93
N LEU A 134 -1.88 -2.13 8.74
CA LEU A 134 -3.01 -2.85 8.11
C LEU A 134 -3.66 -3.90 9.00
N GLU A 135 -2.90 -4.53 9.89
CA GLU A 135 -3.41 -5.56 10.81
C GLU A 135 -4.38 -5.00 11.88
N THR A 136 -4.43 -3.67 12.07
CA THR A 136 -5.46 -3.04 12.90
C THR A 136 -6.75 -2.78 12.11
N LEU A 137 -6.68 -2.72 10.78
CA LEU A 137 -7.82 -2.50 9.90
C LEU A 137 -8.48 -3.79 9.43
N PHE A 138 -7.68 -4.79 9.06
CA PHE A 138 -8.18 -6.02 8.44
C PHE A 138 -7.96 -7.23 9.33
N ALA A 139 -8.91 -8.15 9.31
CA ALA A 139 -8.78 -9.46 9.93
C ALA A 139 -8.00 -10.43 9.02
N PRO A 140 -7.45 -11.52 9.58
CA PRO A 140 -6.84 -12.57 8.77
C PRO A 140 -7.82 -13.12 7.73
N GLY A 141 -7.36 -13.22 6.48
CA GLY A 141 -8.15 -13.76 5.37
C GLY A 141 -9.24 -12.84 4.83
N GLU A 142 -9.26 -11.56 5.22
CA GLU A 142 -10.33 -10.63 4.82
C GLU A 142 -10.14 -10.04 3.43
N VAL A 143 -8.91 -9.92 2.93
CA VAL A 143 -8.57 -9.27 1.66
C VAL A 143 -8.32 -10.31 0.59
N ASP A 144 -8.95 -10.15 -0.60
CA ASP A 144 -8.73 -11.08 -1.71
C ASP A 144 -7.55 -10.64 -2.60
N ARG A 145 -7.29 -9.33 -2.72
CA ARG A 145 -6.20 -8.83 -3.56
C ARG A 145 -5.61 -7.53 -3.02
N PHE A 146 -4.28 -7.43 -3.03
CA PHE A 146 -3.57 -6.17 -2.83
C PHE A 146 -2.99 -5.66 -4.14
N PHE A 147 -3.11 -4.35 -4.37
CA PHE A 147 -2.41 -3.63 -5.43
C PHE A 147 -1.37 -2.70 -4.81
N ILE A 148 -0.13 -2.78 -5.28
CA ILE A 148 0.98 -1.92 -4.86
C ILE A 148 1.59 -1.31 -6.12
N ASN A 149 1.20 -0.07 -6.43
CA ASN A 149 1.59 0.61 -7.64
C ASN A 149 2.56 1.74 -7.33
N PHE A 150 3.78 1.72 -7.90
CA PHE A 150 4.77 2.81 -7.86
C PHE A 150 5.06 3.32 -6.44
N CYS A 151 5.20 2.41 -5.49
CA CYS A 151 5.57 2.75 -4.12
C CYS A 151 7.02 3.27 -4.02
N ASP A 152 7.33 3.97 -2.93
CA ASP A 152 8.64 4.55 -2.68
C ASP A 152 9.76 3.49 -2.70
N PRO A 153 10.82 3.65 -3.54
CA PRO A 153 11.85 2.64 -3.70
C PRO A 153 12.85 2.57 -2.54
N TRP A 154 12.92 3.60 -1.68
CA TRP A 154 13.86 3.67 -0.54
C TRP A 154 15.27 3.15 -0.92
N PRO A 155 16.06 3.86 -1.74
CA PRO A 155 17.25 3.33 -2.41
C PRO A 155 18.38 2.92 -1.46
N LYS A 156 18.44 3.50 -0.24
CA LYS A 156 19.47 3.17 0.75
C LYS A 156 19.17 1.82 1.41
N LYS A 157 20.14 0.89 1.45
CA LYS A 157 20.01 -0.44 2.08
C LYS A 157 19.44 -0.39 3.51
N ARG A 158 19.89 0.58 4.33
CA ARG A 158 19.36 0.77 5.71
C ARG A 158 17.87 1.10 5.79
N HIS A 159 17.25 1.49 4.66
CA HIS A 159 15.82 1.82 4.57
C HIS A 159 14.98 0.69 3.95
N ALA A 160 15.57 -0.47 3.63
CA ALA A 160 14.86 -1.58 2.99
C ALA A 160 13.56 -1.98 3.74
N LYS A 161 13.58 -1.93 5.09
CA LYS A 161 12.41 -2.21 5.94
C LYS A 161 11.21 -1.27 5.73
N ARG A 162 11.40 -0.15 5.01
CA ARG A 162 10.32 0.81 4.66
C ARG A 162 9.64 0.48 3.34
N ARG A 163 10.22 -0.39 2.52
CA ARG A 163 9.63 -0.82 1.24
C ARG A 163 8.39 -1.65 1.51
N LEU A 164 7.29 -1.36 0.83
CA LEU A 164 6.03 -2.10 0.98
C LEU A 164 6.14 -3.58 0.54
N THR A 165 7.21 -3.95 -0.15
CA THR A 165 7.51 -5.32 -0.55
C THR A 165 8.62 -5.96 0.29
N TYR A 166 9.05 -5.32 1.41
CA TYR A 166 9.98 -5.95 2.35
C TYR A 166 9.29 -7.13 3.08
N ARG A 167 10.04 -8.18 3.39
CA ARG A 167 9.54 -9.41 4.03
C ARG A 167 8.57 -9.21 5.18
N GLY A 168 8.82 -8.23 6.07
CA GLY A 168 7.90 -7.94 7.18
C GLY A 168 6.53 -7.41 6.73
N PHE A 169 6.41 -6.80 5.55
CA PHE A 169 5.14 -6.48 4.93
C PHE A 169 4.52 -7.70 4.25
N LEU A 170 5.34 -8.51 3.55
CA LEU A 170 4.86 -9.75 2.93
C LEU A 170 4.27 -10.70 3.96
N ASP A 171 4.88 -10.81 5.15
CA ASP A 171 4.37 -11.60 6.28
C ASP A 171 2.99 -11.11 6.75
N ARG A 172 2.75 -9.79 6.75
CA ARG A 172 1.43 -9.20 7.07
C ARG A 172 0.42 -9.49 5.97
N TYR A 173 0.80 -9.28 4.70
CA TYR A 173 -0.10 -9.54 3.58
C TYR A 173 -0.52 -11.00 3.53
N ALA A 174 0.39 -11.95 3.79
CA ALA A 174 0.07 -13.37 3.84
C ALA A 174 -0.99 -13.70 4.90
N ARG A 175 -0.96 -13.03 6.05
CA ARG A 175 -2.01 -13.19 7.08
C ARG A 175 -3.34 -12.59 6.66
N LEU A 176 -3.32 -11.41 6.03
CA LEU A 176 -4.52 -10.65 5.69
C LEU A 176 -5.23 -11.15 4.43
N LEU A 177 -4.49 -11.76 3.50
CA LEU A 177 -5.03 -12.33 2.28
C LEU A 177 -5.88 -13.58 2.54
N ALA A 178 -6.98 -13.70 1.79
CA ALA A 178 -7.75 -14.92 1.64
C ALA A 178 -6.88 -16.08 1.14
N ALA A 179 -7.40 -17.32 1.15
CA ALA A 179 -6.61 -18.51 0.77
C ALA A 179 -6.05 -18.38 -0.66
N ASP A 180 -6.87 -17.91 -1.60
CA ASP A 180 -6.52 -17.71 -3.00
C ASP A 180 -6.14 -16.26 -3.32
N GLY A 181 -5.75 -15.50 -2.28
CA GLY A 181 -5.43 -14.08 -2.41
C GLY A 181 -4.08 -13.85 -3.06
N GLU A 182 -3.91 -12.67 -3.66
CA GLU A 182 -2.70 -12.32 -4.41
C GLU A 182 -2.32 -10.85 -4.27
N ILE A 183 -1.08 -10.54 -4.64
CA ILE A 183 -0.51 -9.19 -4.71
C ILE A 183 -0.16 -8.88 -6.15
N HIS A 184 -0.69 -7.78 -6.68
CA HIS A 184 -0.28 -7.18 -7.94
C HIS A 184 0.69 -6.05 -7.68
N PHE A 185 1.87 -6.13 -8.25
CA PHE A 185 2.93 -5.14 -8.05
C PHE A 185 3.36 -4.52 -9.37
N LYS A 186 3.41 -3.17 -9.41
CA LYS A 186 3.95 -2.40 -10.53
C LYS A 186 5.02 -1.42 -10.06
N SER A 187 6.09 -1.28 -10.84
CA SER A 187 7.16 -0.30 -10.61
C SER A 187 7.83 0.10 -11.91
N ASP A 188 8.41 1.28 -11.95
CA ASP A 188 9.35 1.74 -12.99
C ASP A 188 10.81 1.67 -12.50
N ASN A 189 11.02 1.30 -11.24
CA ASN A 189 12.34 1.22 -10.62
C ASN A 189 12.87 -0.22 -10.62
N ALA A 190 13.83 -0.52 -11.50
CA ALA A 190 14.40 -1.84 -11.63
C ALA A 190 14.98 -2.39 -10.32
N GLY A 191 15.70 -1.56 -9.56
CA GLY A 191 16.28 -2.00 -8.28
C GLY A 191 15.26 -2.32 -7.20
N LEU A 192 14.08 -1.66 -7.21
CA LEU A 192 12.96 -2.03 -6.34
C LEU A 192 12.28 -3.31 -6.86
N PHE A 193 12.13 -3.45 -8.17
CA PHE A 193 11.49 -4.61 -8.78
C PHE A 193 12.30 -5.89 -8.52
N ASP A 194 13.61 -5.86 -8.79
CA ASP A 194 14.52 -6.98 -8.50
C ASP A 194 14.49 -7.37 -7.02
N PHE A 195 14.59 -6.38 -6.12
CA PHE A 195 14.46 -6.60 -4.68
C PHE A 195 13.12 -7.25 -4.32
N THR A 196 12.03 -6.83 -4.97
CA THR A 196 10.68 -7.35 -4.71
C THR A 196 10.58 -8.81 -5.11
N LEU A 197 11.11 -9.19 -6.29
CA LEU A 197 11.16 -10.58 -6.73
C LEU A 197 12.01 -11.45 -5.79
N GLU A 198 13.16 -10.93 -5.31
CA GLU A 198 14.00 -11.61 -4.31
C GLU A 198 13.23 -11.86 -2.99
N GLU A 199 12.51 -10.86 -2.47
CA GLU A 199 11.73 -11.00 -1.22
C GLU A 199 10.55 -11.97 -1.40
N PHE A 200 9.84 -11.96 -2.53
CA PHE A 200 8.79 -12.92 -2.84
C PHE A 200 9.34 -14.34 -2.92
N ASN A 201 10.44 -14.56 -3.66
CA ASN A 201 11.08 -15.87 -3.78
C ASN A 201 11.58 -16.38 -2.41
N ALA A 202 12.22 -15.51 -1.61
CA ALA A 202 12.72 -15.86 -0.28
C ALA A 202 11.60 -16.22 0.72
N ARG A 203 10.35 -15.84 0.43
CA ARG A 203 9.16 -16.13 1.22
C ARG A 203 8.21 -17.10 0.51
N HIS A 204 8.69 -17.80 -0.53
CA HIS A 204 7.97 -18.83 -1.28
C HIS A 204 6.61 -18.38 -1.86
N TRP A 205 6.50 -17.08 -2.24
CA TRP A 205 5.34 -16.61 -2.97
C TRP A 205 5.42 -17.09 -4.42
N PRO A 206 4.44 -17.88 -4.90
CA PRO A 206 4.37 -18.25 -6.31
C PRO A 206 4.21 -17.01 -7.19
N LEU A 207 5.10 -16.84 -8.16
CA LEU A 207 5.10 -15.69 -9.07
C LEU A 207 4.50 -16.06 -10.42
N SER A 208 3.74 -15.15 -10.98
CA SER A 208 3.22 -15.18 -12.36
C SER A 208 3.26 -13.79 -12.97
N GLU A 209 3.04 -13.67 -14.26
CA GLU A 209 3.00 -12.41 -15.01
C GLU A 209 4.22 -11.53 -14.79
N VAL A 210 5.39 -12.12 -14.60
CA VAL A 210 6.64 -11.37 -14.37
C VAL A 210 7.13 -10.77 -15.68
N THR A 211 7.16 -9.43 -15.76
CA THR A 211 7.65 -8.71 -16.94
C THR A 211 8.41 -7.45 -16.55
N TYR A 212 9.44 -7.10 -17.34
CA TYR A 212 10.13 -5.82 -17.26
C TYR A 212 9.64 -4.80 -18.30
N ASP A 213 8.55 -5.15 -19.00
CA ASP A 213 7.87 -4.23 -19.94
C ASP A 213 6.39 -4.64 -20.06
N LEU A 214 5.56 -4.14 -19.15
CA LEU A 214 4.14 -4.45 -19.11
C LEU A 214 3.42 -4.02 -20.40
N HIS A 215 3.76 -2.83 -20.91
CA HIS A 215 3.11 -2.27 -22.10
C HIS A 215 3.57 -2.91 -23.41
N GLY A 216 4.74 -3.56 -23.42
CA GLY A 216 5.25 -4.37 -24.54
C GLY A 216 4.89 -5.86 -24.44
N SER A 217 4.18 -6.29 -23.38
CA SER A 217 3.77 -7.69 -23.16
C SER A 217 2.32 -7.93 -23.52
N ASP A 218 1.92 -9.22 -23.58
CA ASP A 218 0.51 -9.63 -23.76
C ASP A 218 -0.29 -9.63 -22.45
N ILE A 219 0.29 -9.16 -21.33
CA ILE A 219 -0.38 -9.09 -20.03
C ILE A 219 -1.42 -7.97 -20.06
N LEU A 220 -2.64 -8.30 -19.63
CA LEU A 220 -3.74 -7.36 -19.60
C LEU A 220 -3.51 -6.27 -18.53
N ASN A 221 -3.49 -5.00 -18.95
CA ASN A 221 -3.37 -3.84 -18.10
C ASN A 221 -4.67 -3.02 -18.10
N GLU A 222 -5.63 -3.40 -17.25
CA GLU A 222 -6.99 -2.82 -17.24
C GLU A 222 -7.04 -1.38 -16.72
N ALA A 223 -6.10 -1.02 -15.85
CA ALA A 223 -6.07 0.29 -15.22
C ALA A 223 -4.63 0.81 -15.04
N MET A 224 -4.45 2.10 -15.22
CA MET A 224 -3.18 2.80 -15.04
C MET A 224 -3.29 3.88 -13.96
N THR A 225 -2.22 4.07 -13.20
CA THR A 225 -2.08 5.26 -12.34
C THR A 225 -1.80 6.51 -13.19
N GLU A 226 -1.94 7.71 -12.61
CA GLU A 226 -1.50 8.95 -13.28
C GLU A 226 0.00 8.92 -13.60
N TYR A 227 0.77 8.30 -12.71
CA TYR A 227 2.21 8.15 -12.86
C TYR A 227 2.53 7.25 -14.08
N GLU A 228 1.91 6.07 -14.13
CA GLU A 228 2.06 5.11 -15.23
C GLU A 228 1.71 5.72 -16.58
N ALA A 229 0.54 6.36 -16.71
CA ALA A 229 0.10 6.99 -17.94
C ALA A 229 1.08 8.05 -18.44
N LYS A 230 1.70 8.82 -17.53
CA LYS A 230 2.70 9.82 -17.88
C LYS A 230 4.01 9.19 -18.37
N PHE A 231 4.53 8.20 -17.69
CA PHE A 231 5.88 7.69 -17.94
C PHE A 231 5.90 6.63 -19.06
N SER A 232 4.86 5.80 -19.19
CA SER A 232 4.71 4.90 -20.34
C SER A 232 4.57 5.69 -21.63
N GLY A 233 3.83 6.82 -21.63
CA GLY A 233 3.76 7.74 -22.76
C GLY A 233 5.11 8.38 -23.17
N LEU A 234 6.11 8.35 -22.29
CA LEU A 234 7.50 8.76 -22.57
C LEU A 234 8.39 7.58 -23.00
N GLY A 235 7.82 6.38 -23.17
CA GLY A 235 8.57 5.17 -23.53
C GLY A 235 9.35 4.53 -22.37
N GLN A 236 9.05 4.90 -21.12
CA GLN A 236 9.67 4.27 -19.96
C GLN A 236 8.96 2.93 -19.69
N PRO A 237 9.72 1.80 -19.59
CA PRO A 237 9.12 0.50 -19.34
C PRO A 237 8.54 0.44 -17.91
N ILE A 238 7.43 -0.27 -17.78
CA ILE A 238 6.78 -0.55 -16.51
C ILE A 238 6.94 -2.04 -16.19
N PHE A 239 7.47 -2.33 -15.02
CA PHE A 239 7.68 -3.68 -14.51
C PHE A 239 6.43 -4.14 -13.77
N HIS A 240 6.07 -5.41 -13.93
CA HIS A 240 4.89 -5.99 -13.29
C HIS A 240 5.16 -7.43 -12.85
N CYS A 241 4.54 -7.83 -11.75
CA CYS A 241 4.38 -9.22 -11.37
C CYS A 241 3.13 -9.42 -10.52
N VAL A 242 2.62 -10.65 -10.52
CA VAL A 242 1.59 -11.14 -9.61
C VAL A 242 2.24 -12.16 -8.68
N ALA A 243 1.96 -12.05 -7.38
CA ALA A 243 2.44 -12.98 -6.36
C ALA A 243 1.24 -13.57 -5.61
N ALA A 244 0.99 -14.87 -5.79
CA ALA A 244 -0.06 -15.58 -5.08
C ALA A 244 0.36 -15.83 -3.62
N LYS A 245 -0.61 -15.84 -2.70
CA LYS A 245 -0.36 -16.18 -1.30
C LYS A 245 0.32 -17.56 -1.20
N PRO A 246 1.43 -17.71 -0.45
CA PRO A 246 2.06 -19.01 -0.27
C PRO A 246 1.17 -19.96 0.52
N ALA A 247 1.30 -21.27 0.26
CA ALA A 247 0.59 -22.29 1.02
C ALA A 247 0.90 -22.19 2.52
N LYS A 248 -0.09 -22.49 3.36
CA LYS A 248 -0.02 -22.31 4.81
C LYS A 248 1.15 -23.08 5.45
N ASP A 249 1.39 -24.30 4.99
CA ASP A 249 2.42 -25.22 5.53
C ASP A 249 3.85 -24.66 5.35
N VAL A 250 4.09 -23.92 4.29
CA VAL A 250 5.40 -23.30 3.99
C VAL A 250 5.64 -22.04 4.87
N TYR A 251 4.57 -21.40 5.33
CA TYR A 251 4.66 -20.14 6.07
C TYR A 251 4.85 -20.35 7.56
N ASP A 252 4.22 -21.39 8.13
CA ASP A 252 4.26 -21.70 9.57
C ASP A 252 5.64 -22.25 9.98
N GLU A 253 6.32 -23.05 9.11
CA GLU A 253 7.68 -23.56 9.37
C GLU A 253 8.76 -22.46 9.52
N GLN A 254 8.54 -21.25 8.99
CA GLN A 254 9.52 -20.16 9.06
C GLN A 254 9.35 -19.25 10.27
N GLN A 255 8.28 -19.39 11.07
CA GLN A 255 8.06 -18.62 12.29
C GLN A 255 8.59 -19.33 13.55
N GLU A 256 8.88 -20.64 13.46
CA GLU A 256 9.39 -21.47 14.55
C GLU A 256 10.94 -21.60 14.56
N GLY A 257 11.67 -21.07 13.61
CA GLY A 257 13.13 -21.07 13.47
C GLY A 257 13.75 -19.71 13.70
#